data_00796ff4842c9b5bea307d626cfc18be
#
_entry.id   00796ff4842c9b5bea307d626cfc18be
#
_cell.length_a   1.000
_cell.length_b   1.000
_cell.length_c   1.000
_cell.angle_alpha   90.00
_cell.angle_beta   90.00
_cell.angle_gamma   90.00
#
_symmetry.space_group_name_H-M   'P 1'
#
loop_
_entity.id
_entity.type
_entity.pdbx_description
1 polymer ?
#
loop_
_entity_poly.entity_id
_entity_poly.type
_entity_poly.pdbx_seq_one_letter_code
_entity_poly.pdbx_strand_id
1 'polypeptide(L)'
;MNSTTNSIDEWNAVAEQAMDLLKQLIATKSYSGQEHESALIIEKNLQSHGFEVERIQNNVLARGKHWVDGAPVLLLNSHHDTVRATSNWDTDPFEPVEMDGKLLGLGSNDAGAPLVCLLYIFYWLNERDQSFNLLFLASAEEEISGINGVPITLEAMGAVDLAVVGEPTSMELAVTERGLIVLDVTTLGESGHAARGEGVNALYKAVDAVQWLRSYEFQKVSERLGKVGMNVTQIEAGTQHNVVPDSCRFVVDVRPNDCYTNAEIVNIIREHIDGQVEPRSLHLNSSGIANHHPVVLKAKELGVSRVSSKTMSDQAQMPFPSVKIGPGDTHRSHTPNEFIYIYEILGGLMGYAQLLNGLEIPYWSPR
;
A
#
# COMPACT_ATOMS: atom_id res chain seq x y z
N MET A 1 13.68 -29.16 18.89
CA MET A 1 13.46 -29.35 17.44
C MET A 1 12.12 -30.06 17.27
N ASN A 2 11.04 -29.33 17.27
CA ASN A 2 9.73 -29.83 16.84
C ASN A 2 9.34 -29.02 15.63
N SER A 3 9.76 -29.48 14.44
CA SER A 3 9.23 -28.98 13.18
C SER A 3 7.85 -29.60 12.95
N THR A 4 6.83 -29.08 13.59
CA THR A 4 5.44 -29.39 13.20
C THR A 4 5.11 -28.51 11.97
N THR A 5 5.60 -28.94 10.80
CA THR A 5 4.99 -28.53 9.54
C THR A 5 3.62 -29.16 9.51
N ASN A 6 2.56 -28.38 9.37
CA ASN A 6 1.23 -28.88 9.16
C ASN A 6 1.21 -29.86 7.97
N SER A 7 0.40 -30.89 8.07
CA SER A 7 0.10 -31.77 6.91
C SER A 7 -0.65 -30.96 5.83
N ILE A 8 -0.65 -31.46 4.61
CA ILE A 8 -1.41 -30.81 3.52
C ILE A 8 -2.91 -30.74 3.85
N ASP A 9 -3.44 -31.73 4.54
CA ASP A 9 -4.85 -31.77 4.95
C ASP A 9 -5.17 -30.71 6.00
N GLU A 10 -4.25 -30.43 6.94
CA GLU A 10 -4.40 -29.32 7.89
C GLU A 10 -4.37 -27.96 7.18
N TRP A 11 -3.49 -27.78 6.20
CA TRP A 11 -3.45 -26.55 5.40
C TRP A 11 -4.71 -26.35 4.54
N ASN A 12 -5.26 -27.44 3.99
CA ASN A 12 -6.53 -27.39 3.27
C ASN A 12 -7.67 -26.94 4.19
N ALA A 13 -7.75 -27.45 5.41
CA ALA A 13 -8.76 -27.02 6.38
C ALA A 13 -8.62 -25.53 6.77
N VAL A 14 -7.38 -25.03 6.91
CA VAL A 14 -7.14 -23.60 7.15
C VAL A 14 -7.53 -22.76 5.94
N ALA A 15 -7.24 -23.24 4.72
CA ALA A 15 -7.60 -22.55 3.49
C ALA A 15 -9.13 -22.47 3.29
N GLU A 16 -9.88 -23.51 3.64
CA GLU A 16 -11.35 -23.49 3.63
C GLU A 16 -11.91 -22.41 4.57
N GLN A 17 -11.39 -22.31 5.80
CA GLN A 17 -11.80 -21.28 6.76
C GLN A 17 -11.45 -19.87 6.26
N ALA A 18 -10.26 -19.68 5.68
CA ALA A 18 -9.85 -18.41 5.08
C ALA A 18 -10.75 -18.02 3.92
N MET A 19 -11.13 -18.98 3.05
CA MET A 19 -12.09 -18.75 1.97
C MET A 19 -13.48 -18.36 2.46
N ASP A 20 -13.96 -19.01 3.52
CA ASP A 20 -15.28 -18.69 4.10
C ASP A 20 -15.32 -17.27 4.66
N LEU A 21 -14.23 -16.80 5.28
CA LEU A 21 -14.11 -15.41 5.70
C LEU A 21 -14.03 -14.47 4.48
N LEU A 22 -13.25 -14.81 3.46
CA LEU A 22 -13.13 -14.02 2.24
C LEU A 22 -14.48 -13.85 1.53
N LYS A 23 -15.31 -14.90 1.44
CA LYS A 23 -16.66 -14.82 0.90
C LYS A 23 -17.54 -13.85 1.68
N GLN A 24 -17.45 -13.83 3.00
CA GLN A 24 -18.18 -12.89 3.84
C GLN A 24 -17.73 -11.43 3.57
N LEU A 25 -16.42 -11.21 3.40
CA LEU A 25 -15.88 -9.89 3.07
C LEU A 25 -16.33 -9.43 1.67
N ILE A 26 -16.28 -10.29 0.66
CA ILE A 26 -16.77 -10.00 -0.70
C ILE A 26 -18.27 -9.63 -0.67
N ALA A 27 -19.08 -10.38 0.10
CA ALA A 27 -20.52 -10.11 0.22
C ALA A 27 -20.85 -8.81 0.97
N THR A 28 -19.82 -8.15 1.54
CA THR A 28 -19.97 -6.95 2.35
C THR A 28 -19.31 -5.77 1.65
N LYS A 29 -20.11 -4.76 1.26
CA LYS A 29 -19.56 -3.54 0.64
C LYS A 29 -18.63 -2.82 1.60
N SER A 30 -17.38 -2.59 1.17
CA SER A 30 -16.32 -1.99 1.96
C SER A 30 -15.55 -0.92 1.18
N TYR A 31 -16.25 -0.01 0.53
CA TYR A 31 -15.58 1.12 -0.14
C TYR A 31 -14.80 1.96 0.85
N SER A 32 -13.67 2.52 0.43
CA SER A 32 -12.85 3.40 1.27
C SER A 32 -13.69 4.46 1.99
N GLY A 33 -13.55 4.55 3.32
CA GLY A 33 -14.35 5.39 4.21
C GLY A 33 -15.72 4.79 4.59
N GLN A 34 -16.07 3.59 4.15
CA GLN A 34 -17.36 2.91 4.41
C GLN A 34 -17.17 1.44 4.88
N GLU A 35 -16.06 1.15 5.53
CA GLU A 35 -15.62 -0.23 5.86
C GLU A 35 -16.17 -0.74 7.20
N HIS A 36 -17.15 -0.07 7.80
CA HIS A 36 -17.64 -0.41 9.14
C HIS A 36 -18.07 -1.89 9.26
N GLU A 37 -18.83 -2.39 8.29
CA GLU A 37 -19.38 -3.75 8.34
C GLU A 37 -18.29 -4.82 8.11
N SER A 38 -17.37 -4.62 7.17
CA SER A 38 -16.24 -5.54 6.96
C SER A 38 -15.31 -5.58 8.18
N ALA A 39 -15.06 -4.43 8.81
CA ALA A 39 -14.32 -4.37 10.05
C ALA A 39 -15.00 -5.12 11.20
N LEU A 40 -16.34 -5.09 11.31
CA LEU A 40 -17.10 -5.88 12.30
C LEU A 40 -16.96 -7.39 12.05
N ILE A 41 -16.90 -7.83 10.80
CA ILE A 41 -16.69 -9.24 10.46
C ILE A 41 -15.30 -9.68 10.92
N ILE A 42 -14.27 -8.90 10.61
CA ILE A 42 -12.87 -9.19 10.99
C ILE A 42 -12.73 -9.19 12.52
N GLU A 43 -13.30 -8.18 13.22
CA GLU A 43 -13.30 -8.10 14.68
C GLU A 43 -13.93 -9.34 15.31
N LYS A 44 -15.13 -9.76 14.87
CA LYS A 44 -15.80 -10.96 15.38
C LYS A 44 -15.00 -12.23 15.10
N ASN A 45 -14.34 -12.32 13.93
CA ASN A 45 -13.50 -13.46 13.62
C ASN A 45 -12.30 -13.55 14.59
N LEU A 46 -11.59 -12.45 14.84
CA LEU A 46 -10.51 -12.37 15.81
C LEU A 46 -10.97 -12.73 17.23
N GLN A 47 -12.10 -12.17 17.67
CA GLN A 47 -12.67 -12.45 19.00
C GLN A 47 -13.08 -13.92 19.15
N SER A 48 -13.62 -14.55 18.09
CA SER A 48 -13.98 -15.97 18.12
C SER A 48 -12.77 -16.90 18.26
N HIS A 49 -11.58 -16.43 17.84
CA HIS A 49 -10.29 -17.10 18.04
C HIS A 49 -9.61 -16.72 19.37
N GLY A 50 -10.29 -15.93 20.22
CA GLY A 50 -9.84 -15.56 21.56
C GLY A 50 -8.78 -14.46 21.60
N PHE A 51 -8.76 -13.56 20.62
CA PHE A 51 -7.92 -12.36 20.60
C PHE A 51 -8.68 -11.14 21.12
N GLU A 52 -7.98 -10.29 21.84
CA GLU A 52 -8.45 -8.95 22.16
C GLU A 52 -8.26 -8.06 20.93
N VAL A 53 -9.28 -7.25 20.64
CA VAL A 53 -9.33 -6.40 19.45
C VAL A 53 -9.50 -4.95 19.84
N GLU A 54 -8.69 -4.09 19.30
CA GLU A 54 -8.81 -2.64 19.37
C GLU A 54 -9.34 -2.10 18.04
N ARG A 55 -10.50 -1.41 18.08
CA ARG A 55 -11.07 -0.72 16.93
C ARG A 55 -10.64 0.73 16.93
N ILE A 56 -9.97 1.15 15.84
CA ILE A 56 -9.55 2.53 15.64
C ILE A 56 -10.25 3.01 14.36
N GLN A 57 -11.42 3.62 14.52
CA GLN A 57 -12.39 3.86 13.43
C GLN A 57 -12.74 2.56 12.71
N ASN A 58 -12.37 2.40 11.43
CA ASN A 58 -12.60 1.16 10.69
C ASN A 58 -11.38 0.23 10.68
N ASN A 59 -10.25 0.63 11.24
CA ASN A 59 -9.09 -0.27 11.40
C ASN A 59 -9.31 -1.26 12.53
N VAL A 60 -8.83 -2.49 12.35
CA VAL A 60 -8.96 -3.58 13.31
C VAL A 60 -7.56 -4.06 13.72
N LEU A 61 -7.16 -3.75 14.94
CA LEU A 61 -5.85 -4.08 15.50
C LEU A 61 -5.98 -5.21 16.50
N ALA A 62 -5.12 -6.23 16.43
CA ALA A 62 -5.03 -7.30 17.41
C ALA A 62 -3.57 -7.57 17.81
N ARG A 63 -3.36 -7.89 19.08
CA ARG A 63 -2.06 -8.30 19.65
C ARG A 63 -2.01 -9.81 19.80
N GLY A 64 -0.83 -10.38 19.58
CA GLY A 64 -0.56 -11.79 19.87
C GLY A 64 -0.74 -12.13 21.36
N LYS A 65 -1.14 -13.38 21.64
CA LYS A 65 -1.42 -13.87 23.00
C LYS A 65 -0.16 -13.98 23.88
N HIS A 66 1.01 -14.16 23.27
CA HIS A 66 2.28 -14.39 23.95
C HIS A 66 3.19 -13.17 23.82
N TRP A 67 2.75 -12.05 24.39
CA TRP A 67 3.53 -10.80 24.35
C TRP A 67 4.69 -10.84 25.35
N VAL A 68 5.91 -10.55 24.89
CA VAL A 68 7.13 -10.48 25.69
C VAL A 68 7.66 -9.04 25.62
N ASP A 69 7.74 -8.38 26.78
CA ASP A 69 8.27 -7.03 26.86
C ASP A 69 9.71 -6.98 26.35
N GLY A 70 9.97 -6.05 25.43
CA GLY A 70 11.27 -5.85 24.85
C GLY A 70 11.64 -6.81 23.70
N ALA A 71 10.80 -7.79 23.35
CA ALA A 71 11.02 -8.57 22.13
C ALA A 71 10.65 -7.73 20.87
N PRO A 72 11.31 -7.97 19.71
CA PRO A 72 10.98 -7.28 18.48
C PRO A 72 9.54 -7.57 18.05
N VAL A 73 8.94 -6.66 17.28
CA VAL A 73 7.53 -6.72 16.89
C VAL A 73 7.39 -6.91 15.38
N LEU A 74 6.69 -7.98 14.98
CA LEU A 74 6.24 -8.24 13.62
C LEU A 74 4.79 -7.78 13.45
N LEU A 75 4.56 -6.84 12.52
CA LEU A 75 3.23 -6.45 12.07
C LEU A 75 2.85 -7.24 10.82
N LEU A 76 1.69 -7.89 10.84
CA LEU A 76 1.01 -8.43 9.68
C LEU A 76 -0.14 -7.48 9.32
N ASN A 77 -0.05 -6.83 8.17
CA ASN A 77 -1.02 -5.83 7.73
C ASN A 77 -1.56 -6.17 6.34
N SER A 78 -2.84 -5.93 6.13
CA SER A 78 -3.45 -5.85 4.80
C SER A 78 -4.74 -5.04 4.90
N HIS A 79 -5.16 -4.40 3.80
CA HIS A 79 -6.37 -3.59 3.79
C HIS A 79 -7.63 -4.43 3.55
N HIS A 80 -8.77 -3.88 3.97
CA HIS A 80 -10.08 -4.50 3.76
C HIS A 80 -11.10 -3.59 3.04
N ASP A 81 -10.67 -2.40 2.67
CA ASP A 81 -11.42 -1.56 1.76
C ASP A 81 -11.22 -1.99 0.31
N THR A 82 -12.13 -1.53 -0.55
CA THR A 82 -12.12 -1.78 -1.99
C THR A 82 -12.41 -0.49 -2.76
N VAL A 83 -11.95 -0.44 -4.01
CA VAL A 83 -12.40 0.55 -4.99
C VAL A 83 -13.89 0.34 -5.30
N ARG A 84 -14.50 1.30 -5.99
CA ARG A 84 -15.85 1.11 -6.53
C ARG A 84 -15.83 0.15 -7.71
N ALA A 85 -16.81 -0.76 -7.74
CA ALA A 85 -16.98 -1.66 -8.88
C ALA A 85 -17.15 -0.88 -10.19
N THR A 86 -16.45 -1.32 -11.22
CA THR A 86 -16.60 -0.78 -12.59
C THR A 86 -17.88 -1.28 -13.26
N SER A 87 -18.28 -0.71 -14.40
CA SER A 87 -19.55 -1.02 -15.06
C SER A 87 -19.62 -2.34 -15.85
N ASN A 88 -18.50 -3.05 -16.00
CA ASN A 88 -18.39 -4.19 -16.93
C ASN A 88 -18.26 -5.55 -16.22
N TRP A 89 -18.89 -5.71 -15.06
CA TRP A 89 -18.97 -6.99 -14.37
C TRP A 89 -20.03 -7.89 -15.02
N ASP A 90 -19.71 -9.17 -15.21
CA ASP A 90 -20.63 -10.19 -15.73
C ASP A 90 -21.54 -10.74 -14.62
N THR A 91 -21.10 -10.66 -13.34
CA THR A 91 -21.84 -11.06 -12.13
C THR A 91 -22.00 -9.90 -11.17
N ASP A 92 -22.79 -10.03 -10.12
CA ASP A 92 -22.78 -9.07 -9.02
C ASP A 92 -21.40 -9.06 -8.34
N PRO A 93 -20.66 -7.93 -8.31
CA PRO A 93 -19.35 -7.87 -7.68
C PRO A 93 -19.36 -8.19 -6.18
N PHE A 94 -20.51 -8.17 -5.53
CA PHE A 94 -20.70 -8.49 -4.11
C PHE A 94 -21.31 -9.90 -3.88
N GLU A 95 -21.48 -10.69 -4.92
CA GLU A 95 -21.85 -12.10 -4.81
C GLU A 95 -20.61 -12.98 -5.03
N PRO A 96 -20.07 -13.63 -3.97
CA PRO A 96 -18.90 -14.50 -4.12
C PRO A 96 -19.27 -15.74 -4.95
N VAL A 97 -18.66 -15.87 -6.13
CA VAL A 97 -18.94 -16.98 -7.05
C VAL A 97 -17.72 -17.86 -7.19
N GLU A 98 -17.87 -19.15 -6.83
CA GLU A 98 -16.85 -20.14 -7.13
C GLU A 98 -17.10 -20.75 -8.51
N MET A 99 -16.15 -20.60 -9.43
CA MET A 99 -16.23 -21.13 -10.78
C MET A 99 -14.83 -21.44 -11.33
N ASP A 100 -14.64 -22.62 -11.90
CA ASP A 100 -13.39 -23.01 -12.57
C ASP A 100 -12.13 -22.87 -11.69
N GLY A 101 -12.24 -23.21 -10.39
CA GLY A 101 -11.15 -23.10 -9.42
C GLY A 101 -10.81 -21.67 -9.01
N LYS A 102 -11.69 -20.72 -9.29
CA LYS A 102 -11.60 -19.30 -8.92
C LYS A 102 -12.70 -18.94 -7.93
N LEU A 103 -12.41 -17.97 -7.09
CA LEU A 103 -13.40 -17.23 -6.32
C LEU A 103 -13.47 -15.81 -6.90
N LEU A 104 -14.60 -15.48 -7.55
CA LEU A 104 -14.88 -14.18 -8.15
C LEU A 104 -15.56 -13.29 -7.12
N GLY A 105 -15.26 -11.99 -7.18
CA GLY A 105 -15.89 -10.94 -6.41
C GLY A 105 -14.94 -9.75 -6.21
N LEU A 106 -15.48 -8.57 -5.99
CA LEU A 106 -14.71 -7.36 -5.75
C LEU A 106 -13.94 -7.48 -4.44
N GLY A 107 -12.63 -7.19 -4.48
CA GLY A 107 -11.73 -7.35 -3.35
C GLY A 107 -11.32 -8.82 -3.08
N SER A 108 -11.69 -9.78 -3.95
CA SER A 108 -11.24 -11.17 -3.79
C SER A 108 -9.72 -11.30 -3.92
N ASN A 109 -9.10 -10.51 -4.80
CA ASN A 109 -7.68 -10.46 -5.09
C ASN A 109 -7.00 -9.29 -4.37
N ASP A 110 -7.62 -8.10 -4.39
CA ASP A 110 -7.06 -6.83 -3.90
C ASP A 110 -7.91 -6.26 -2.74
N ALA A 111 -7.50 -6.41 -1.45
CA ALA A 111 -6.47 -7.35 -0.99
C ALA A 111 -7.07 -8.42 -0.05
N GLY A 112 -8.34 -8.86 -0.31
CA GLY A 112 -9.03 -9.80 0.58
C GLY A 112 -8.31 -11.15 0.74
N ALA A 113 -7.80 -11.75 -0.34
CA ALA A 113 -7.04 -13.01 -0.22
C ALA A 113 -5.73 -12.83 0.58
N PRO A 114 -4.88 -11.83 0.32
CA PRO A 114 -3.75 -11.52 1.21
C PRO A 114 -4.15 -11.28 2.66
N LEU A 115 -5.24 -10.53 2.90
CA LEU A 115 -5.75 -10.23 4.23
C LEU A 115 -6.13 -11.49 5.02
N VAL A 116 -6.97 -12.35 4.44
CA VAL A 116 -7.39 -13.57 5.14
C VAL A 116 -6.23 -14.53 5.33
N CYS A 117 -5.30 -14.63 4.35
CA CYS A 117 -4.10 -15.43 4.51
C CYS A 117 -3.23 -14.94 5.69
N LEU A 118 -2.96 -13.63 5.79
CA LEU A 118 -2.19 -13.07 6.90
C LEU A 118 -2.91 -13.23 8.24
N LEU A 119 -4.23 -13.10 8.29
CA LEU A 119 -5.03 -13.31 9.50
C LEU A 119 -4.91 -14.75 9.99
N TYR A 120 -5.06 -15.74 9.11
CA TYR A 120 -4.92 -17.14 9.51
C TYR A 120 -3.48 -17.54 9.83
N ILE A 121 -2.48 -16.89 9.22
CA ILE A 121 -1.08 -17.02 9.60
C ILE A 121 -0.80 -16.37 10.96
N PHE A 122 -1.44 -15.24 11.29
CA PHE A 122 -1.40 -14.66 12.62
C PHE A 122 -1.88 -15.66 13.67
N TYR A 123 -3.01 -16.36 13.45
CA TYR A 123 -3.47 -17.43 14.34
C TYR A 123 -2.45 -18.57 14.46
N TRP A 124 -1.98 -19.04 13.31
CA TRP A 124 -1.04 -20.16 13.24
C TRP A 124 0.30 -19.88 13.94
N LEU A 125 0.84 -18.66 13.81
CA LEU A 125 2.08 -18.24 14.48
C LEU A 125 1.89 -18.08 15.99
N ASN A 126 0.71 -17.64 16.46
CA ASN A 126 0.41 -17.51 17.88
C ASN A 126 0.35 -18.84 18.64
N GLU A 127 0.24 -19.96 17.94
CA GLU A 127 0.29 -21.29 18.54
C GLU A 127 1.72 -21.88 18.60
N ARG A 128 2.72 -21.07 18.25
CA ARG A 128 4.11 -21.49 18.11
C ARG A 128 5.05 -20.54 18.84
N ASP A 129 6.15 -21.10 19.37
CA ASP A 129 7.19 -20.26 19.96
C ASP A 129 7.86 -19.42 18.89
N GLN A 130 7.80 -18.10 19.06
CA GLN A 130 8.44 -17.12 18.20
C GLN A 130 9.39 -16.25 19.05
N SER A 131 10.47 -15.76 18.43
CA SER A 131 11.39 -14.82 19.05
C SER A 131 10.92 -13.36 18.97
N PHE A 132 9.69 -13.13 18.50
CA PHE A 132 9.09 -11.81 18.27
C PHE A 132 7.63 -11.77 18.72
N ASN A 133 7.18 -10.59 19.03
CA ASN A 133 5.77 -10.29 19.28
C ASN A 133 5.01 -10.14 17.96
N LEU A 134 3.73 -10.46 17.96
CA LEU A 134 2.86 -10.37 16.81
C LEU A 134 1.85 -9.25 16.95
N LEU A 135 1.69 -8.44 15.90
CA LEU A 135 0.57 -7.56 15.66
C LEU A 135 -0.12 -7.97 14.36
N PHE A 136 -1.44 -7.85 14.32
CA PHE A 136 -2.24 -7.93 13.11
C PHE A 136 -3.03 -6.63 12.95
N LEU A 137 -3.02 -6.06 11.76
CA LEU A 137 -3.78 -4.87 11.40
C LEU A 137 -4.53 -5.10 10.10
N ALA A 138 -5.87 -5.13 10.16
CA ALA A 138 -6.69 -4.91 8.97
C ALA A 138 -6.93 -3.41 8.84
N SER A 139 -6.29 -2.78 7.86
CA SER A 139 -6.32 -1.35 7.63
C SER A 139 -7.50 -0.94 6.74
N ALA A 140 -8.00 0.27 6.97
CA ALA A 140 -9.00 0.95 6.16
C ALA A 140 -8.36 2.00 5.26
N GLU A 141 -9.09 2.50 4.26
CA GLU A 141 -8.74 3.64 3.40
C GLU A 141 -7.39 3.48 2.63
N GLU A 142 -6.92 2.26 2.38
CA GLU A 142 -5.68 2.04 1.62
C GLU A 142 -5.82 2.57 0.19
N GLU A 143 -6.92 2.24 -0.49
CA GLU A 143 -7.20 2.54 -1.90
C GLU A 143 -7.27 4.05 -2.22
N ILE A 144 -7.41 4.87 -1.19
CA ILE A 144 -7.36 6.32 -1.29
C ILE A 144 -6.18 6.93 -0.54
N SER A 145 -5.28 6.07 -0.01
CA SER A 145 -4.16 6.48 0.87
C SER A 145 -4.62 7.40 2.00
N GLY A 146 -5.73 7.04 2.63
CA GLY A 146 -6.47 7.88 3.56
C GLY A 146 -5.75 8.08 4.89
N ILE A 147 -5.99 9.22 5.51
CA ILE A 147 -5.42 9.56 6.81
C ILE A 147 -6.02 8.74 7.96
N ASN A 148 -7.23 8.19 7.77
CA ASN A 148 -7.91 7.35 8.78
C ASN A 148 -7.54 5.86 8.65
N GLY A 149 -6.62 5.50 7.76
CA GLY A 149 -6.02 4.17 7.64
C GLY A 149 -4.86 3.97 8.61
N VAL A 150 -3.73 3.45 8.11
CA VAL A 150 -2.51 3.20 8.90
C VAL A 150 -2.08 4.38 9.77
N PRO A 151 -2.10 5.66 9.31
CA PRO A 151 -1.56 6.77 10.10
C PRO A 151 -2.14 6.90 11.51
N ILE A 152 -3.45 6.72 11.68
CA ILE A 152 -4.08 6.85 12.99
C ILE A 152 -3.86 5.63 13.91
N THR A 153 -3.33 4.53 13.39
CA THR A 153 -3.05 3.32 14.17
C THR A 153 -1.63 3.27 14.73
N LEU A 154 -0.73 4.13 14.26
CA LEU A 154 0.71 4.11 14.60
C LEU A 154 0.95 4.22 16.12
N GLU A 155 0.20 5.08 16.81
CA GLU A 155 0.33 5.26 18.26
C GLU A 155 -0.11 4.00 19.02
N ALA A 156 -1.22 3.38 18.64
CA ALA A 156 -1.74 2.17 19.27
C ALA A 156 -0.85 0.94 19.00
N MET A 157 -0.24 0.85 17.82
CA MET A 157 0.72 -0.22 17.52
C MET A 157 1.98 -0.12 18.36
N GLY A 158 2.44 1.11 18.68
CA GLY A 158 3.72 1.34 19.33
C GLY A 158 4.92 1.04 18.43
N ALA A 159 6.00 0.52 19.01
CA ALA A 159 7.20 0.17 18.23
C ALA A 159 6.95 -1.07 17.38
N VAL A 160 7.26 -0.98 16.09
CA VAL A 160 7.23 -2.09 15.12
C VAL A 160 8.61 -2.21 14.48
N ASP A 161 9.17 -3.42 14.44
CA ASP A 161 10.51 -3.66 13.91
C ASP A 161 10.51 -4.18 12.47
N LEU A 162 9.42 -4.83 12.06
CA LEU A 162 9.17 -5.28 10.70
C LEU A 162 7.67 -5.34 10.42
N ALA A 163 7.24 -4.86 9.25
CA ALA A 163 5.92 -5.13 8.73
C ALA A 163 5.94 -6.02 7.49
N VAL A 164 4.97 -6.91 7.40
CA VAL A 164 4.62 -7.65 6.19
C VAL A 164 3.25 -7.17 5.73
N VAL A 165 3.22 -6.51 4.57
CA VAL A 165 2.00 -5.96 3.97
C VAL A 165 1.49 -6.94 2.92
N GLY A 166 0.26 -7.38 3.12
CA GLY A 166 -0.44 -8.33 2.26
C GLY A 166 -1.05 -7.63 1.06
N GLU A 167 -0.51 -7.92 -0.13
CA GLU A 167 -0.92 -7.37 -1.41
C GLU A 167 -0.79 -8.44 -2.51
N PRO A 168 -1.53 -8.33 -3.64
CA PRO A 168 -1.47 -9.33 -4.72
C PRO A 168 -0.16 -9.23 -5.52
N THR A 169 0.88 -9.94 -5.06
CA THR A 169 2.21 -9.94 -5.67
C THR A 169 2.60 -11.27 -6.29
N SER A 170 1.68 -12.22 -6.44
CA SER A 170 1.96 -13.60 -6.83
C SER A 170 2.98 -14.29 -5.92
N MET A 171 2.98 -13.95 -4.63
CA MET A 171 3.97 -14.36 -3.63
C MET A 171 5.41 -13.96 -3.96
N GLU A 172 5.64 -12.96 -4.83
CA GLU A 172 6.93 -12.32 -4.99
C GLU A 172 7.15 -11.28 -3.89
N LEU A 173 8.36 -11.23 -3.32
CA LEU A 173 8.70 -10.28 -2.26
C LEU A 173 9.05 -8.92 -2.85
N ALA A 174 8.15 -7.94 -2.73
CA ALA A 174 8.47 -6.57 -3.06
C ALA A 174 9.30 -5.95 -1.92
N VAL A 175 10.55 -5.63 -2.24
CA VAL A 175 11.55 -5.10 -1.30
C VAL A 175 11.69 -3.58 -1.38
N THR A 176 11.02 -2.96 -2.33
CA THR A 176 10.90 -1.50 -2.48
C THR A 176 9.62 -1.17 -3.23
N GLU A 177 9.03 -0.01 -2.93
CA GLU A 177 7.98 0.59 -3.75
C GLU A 177 8.18 2.10 -3.90
N ARG A 178 7.63 2.67 -4.98
CA ARG A 178 7.70 4.10 -5.24
C ARG A 178 6.68 4.85 -4.40
N GLY A 179 7.09 6.00 -3.86
CA GLY A 179 6.18 6.95 -3.27
C GLY A 179 5.39 7.75 -4.32
N LEU A 180 4.58 8.66 -3.82
CA LEU A 180 3.78 9.57 -4.63
C LEU A 180 3.78 10.98 -4.03
N ILE A 181 3.99 11.99 -4.88
CA ILE A 181 3.69 13.38 -4.56
C ILE A 181 2.85 13.94 -5.71
N VAL A 182 1.69 14.47 -5.40
CA VAL A 182 0.92 15.27 -6.35
C VAL A 182 1.10 16.73 -5.98
N LEU A 183 1.63 17.53 -6.92
CA LEU A 183 1.85 18.96 -6.72
C LEU A 183 0.81 19.76 -7.52
N ASP A 184 0.16 20.69 -6.83
CA ASP A 184 -0.60 21.77 -7.45
C ASP A 184 0.34 22.97 -7.59
N VAL A 185 0.63 23.40 -8.82
CA VAL A 185 1.55 24.49 -9.11
C VAL A 185 0.79 25.65 -9.74
N THR A 186 1.03 26.86 -9.23
CA THR A 186 0.42 28.08 -9.76
C THR A 186 1.50 29.12 -10.05
N THR A 187 1.62 29.51 -11.31
CA THR A 187 2.42 30.67 -11.71
C THR A 187 1.54 31.90 -11.82
N LEU A 188 2.07 33.04 -11.39
CA LEU A 188 1.35 34.32 -11.38
C LEU A 188 1.98 35.31 -12.35
N GLY A 189 1.14 36.10 -12.99
CA GLY A 189 1.50 37.17 -13.91
C GLY A 189 0.66 38.42 -13.66
N GLU A 190 0.49 39.22 -14.69
CA GLU A 190 -0.32 40.43 -14.67
C GLU A 190 -1.15 40.48 -15.96
N SER A 191 -2.45 40.69 -15.82
CA SER A 191 -3.33 40.82 -16.97
C SER A 191 -2.98 42.06 -17.80
N GLY A 192 -3.11 41.97 -19.11
CA GLY A 192 -2.89 43.05 -20.05
C GLY A 192 -3.52 42.78 -21.41
N HIS A 193 -3.54 43.79 -22.27
CA HIS A 193 -4.08 43.65 -23.62
C HIS A 193 -3.03 42.99 -24.54
N ALA A 194 -3.31 41.80 -25.03
CA ALA A 194 -2.34 41.00 -25.81
C ALA A 194 -1.74 41.76 -27.02
N ALA A 195 -2.56 42.58 -27.73
CA ALA A 195 -2.09 43.37 -28.90
C ALA A 195 -1.17 44.53 -28.53
N ARG A 196 -1.11 44.93 -27.26
CA ARG A 196 -0.26 46.06 -26.81
C ARG A 196 1.05 45.61 -26.18
N GLY A 197 1.22 44.32 -25.95
CA GLY A 197 2.39 43.79 -25.25
C GLY A 197 2.46 44.17 -23.77
N GLU A 198 1.31 44.47 -23.15
CA GLU A 198 1.14 44.83 -21.74
C GLU A 198 0.95 43.58 -20.88
N GLY A 199 1.36 43.68 -19.61
CA GLY A 199 1.19 42.61 -18.63
C GLY A 199 2.36 41.62 -18.57
N VAL A 200 2.23 40.64 -17.67
CA VAL A 200 3.17 39.52 -17.48
C VAL A 200 2.43 38.23 -17.68
N ASN A 201 2.82 37.45 -18.67
CA ASN A 201 2.09 36.25 -19.04
C ASN A 201 2.44 35.07 -18.12
N ALA A 202 1.48 34.69 -17.24
CA ALA A 202 1.63 33.56 -16.33
C ALA A 202 1.82 32.23 -17.08
N LEU A 203 1.22 32.05 -18.27
CA LEU A 203 1.38 30.85 -19.07
C LEU A 203 2.83 30.67 -19.53
N TYR A 204 3.54 31.75 -19.88
CA TYR A 204 4.95 31.63 -20.27
C TYR A 204 5.82 31.19 -19.09
N LYS A 205 5.58 31.74 -17.89
CA LYS A 205 6.24 31.26 -16.67
C LYS A 205 5.95 29.78 -16.42
N ALA A 206 4.71 29.33 -16.64
CA ALA A 206 4.37 27.92 -16.51
C ALA A 206 5.09 27.05 -17.54
N VAL A 207 5.24 27.51 -18.80
CA VAL A 207 6.01 26.79 -19.83
C VAL A 207 7.46 26.62 -19.40
N ASP A 208 8.10 27.66 -18.85
CA ASP A 208 9.47 27.58 -18.34
C ASP A 208 9.59 26.58 -17.18
N ALA A 209 8.63 26.58 -16.24
CA ALA A 209 8.56 25.63 -15.16
C ALA A 209 8.37 24.18 -15.67
N VAL A 210 7.46 23.97 -16.63
CA VAL A 210 7.23 22.65 -17.25
C VAL A 210 8.47 22.18 -18.00
N GLN A 211 9.18 23.06 -18.70
CA GLN A 211 10.43 22.72 -19.37
C GLN A 211 11.52 22.31 -18.37
N TRP A 212 11.62 23.01 -17.23
CA TRP A 212 12.52 22.62 -16.16
C TRP A 212 12.14 21.25 -15.59
N LEU A 213 10.87 21.01 -15.20
CA LEU A 213 10.39 19.73 -14.68
C LEU A 213 10.69 18.57 -15.63
N ARG A 214 10.56 18.81 -16.94
CA ARG A 214 10.82 17.81 -17.99
C ARG A 214 12.30 17.46 -18.13
N SER A 215 13.19 18.42 -17.89
CA SER A 215 14.64 18.28 -18.16
C SER A 215 15.47 18.04 -16.89
N TYR A 216 14.92 18.31 -15.71
CA TYR A 216 15.67 18.17 -14.46
C TYR A 216 15.87 16.71 -14.09
N GLU A 217 17.11 16.37 -13.75
CA GLU A 217 17.47 15.04 -13.25
C GLU A 217 17.96 15.13 -11.81
N PHE A 218 17.30 14.42 -10.91
CA PHE A 218 17.74 14.29 -9.53
C PHE A 218 19.04 13.51 -9.45
N GLN A 219 19.98 13.97 -8.61
CA GLN A 219 21.34 13.42 -8.53
C GLN A 219 21.39 12.01 -7.94
N LYS A 220 20.57 11.71 -6.93
CA LYS A 220 20.54 10.40 -6.30
C LYS A 220 19.62 9.48 -7.10
N VAL A 221 20.21 8.43 -7.67
CA VAL A 221 19.51 7.41 -8.45
C VAL A 221 19.47 6.12 -7.63
N SER A 222 18.29 5.60 -7.41
CA SER A 222 18.10 4.32 -6.71
C SER A 222 18.58 3.16 -7.57
N GLU A 223 19.30 2.22 -6.98
CA GLU A 223 19.69 0.97 -7.66
C GLU A 223 18.48 0.12 -8.06
N ARG A 224 17.36 0.25 -7.33
CA ARG A 224 16.15 -0.56 -7.50
C ARG A 224 15.04 0.19 -8.22
N LEU A 225 14.78 1.43 -7.81
CA LEU A 225 13.69 2.24 -8.34
C LEU A 225 14.12 3.18 -9.48
N GLY A 226 15.44 3.34 -9.70
CA GLY A 226 15.97 4.24 -10.72
C GLY A 226 15.80 5.71 -10.35
N LYS A 227 15.62 6.58 -11.36
CA LYS A 227 15.47 8.03 -11.19
C LYS A 227 14.11 8.39 -10.60
N VAL A 228 14.04 9.55 -9.93
CA VAL A 228 12.76 10.22 -9.61
C VAL A 228 12.09 10.61 -10.92
N GLY A 229 10.81 10.29 -11.05
CA GLY A 229 9.99 10.65 -12.21
C GLY A 229 9.13 11.87 -11.94
N MET A 230 8.96 12.74 -12.93
CA MET A 230 8.03 13.89 -12.87
C MET A 230 7.24 13.98 -14.17
N ASN A 231 5.91 14.10 -14.07
CA ASN A 231 5.03 14.29 -15.21
C ASN A 231 4.02 15.40 -14.93
N VAL A 232 3.93 16.37 -15.83
CA VAL A 232 2.83 17.35 -15.81
C VAL A 232 1.63 16.71 -16.50
N THR A 233 0.52 16.57 -15.75
CA THR A 233 -0.65 15.81 -16.18
C THR A 233 -1.86 16.69 -16.49
N GLN A 234 -1.90 17.92 -15.97
CA GLN A 234 -2.96 18.89 -16.21
C GLN A 234 -2.35 20.27 -16.32
N ILE A 235 -2.91 21.13 -17.19
CA ILE A 235 -2.55 22.56 -17.27
C ILE A 235 -3.76 23.39 -17.70
N GLU A 236 -3.97 24.52 -17.06
CA GLU A 236 -5.10 25.43 -17.34
C GLU A 236 -4.66 26.89 -17.20
N ALA A 237 -4.97 27.72 -18.22
CA ALA A 237 -4.68 29.14 -18.22
C ALA A 237 -5.54 29.92 -19.23
N GLY A 238 -5.81 31.20 -18.91
CA GLY A 238 -6.48 32.16 -19.79
C GLY A 238 -7.99 31.94 -19.91
N THR A 239 -8.69 33.02 -20.26
CA THR A 239 -10.14 33.05 -20.41
C THR A 239 -10.59 33.61 -21.76
N GLN A 240 -9.78 34.50 -22.35
CA GLN A 240 -10.09 35.18 -23.62
C GLN A 240 -8.82 35.31 -24.47
N HIS A 241 -8.96 35.24 -25.80
CA HIS A 241 -7.84 35.25 -26.75
C HIS A 241 -7.03 36.58 -26.78
N ASN A 242 -7.62 37.68 -26.33
CA ASN A 242 -7.02 39.02 -26.34
C ASN A 242 -6.55 39.52 -24.96
N VAL A 243 -6.62 38.68 -23.91
CA VAL A 243 -6.20 38.99 -22.54
C VAL A 243 -4.99 38.12 -22.19
N VAL A 244 -3.91 38.78 -21.71
CA VAL A 244 -2.72 38.08 -21.19
C VAL A 244 -3.11 37.39 -19.89
N PRO A 245 -2.90 36.06 -19.73
CA PRO A 245 -3.23 35.33 -18.51
C PRO A 245 -2.41 35.81 -17.31
N ASP A 246 -3.08 36.16 -16.21
CA ASP A 246 -2.47 36.53 -14.93
C ASP A 246 -2.24 35.34 -14.00
N SER A 247 -2.76 34.16 -14.36
CA SER A 247 -2.62 32.92 -13.63
C SER A 247 -2.55 31.72 -14.58
N CYS A 248 -1.68 30.79 -14.27
CA CYS A 248 -1.66 29.46 -14.88
C CYS A 248 -1.50 28.41 -13.79
N ARG A 249 -2.35 27.37 -13.79
CA ARG A 249 -2.30 26.25 -12.87
C ARG A 249 -1.95 24.97 -13.62
N PHE A 250 -1.12 24.15 -13.00
CA PHE A 250 -0.83 22.82 -13.53
C PHE A 250 -0.57 21.81 -12.41
N VAL A 251 -0.78 20.54 -12.72
CA VAL A 251 -0.61 19.43 -11.77
C VAL A 251 0.59 18.58 -12.20
N VAL A 252 1.42 18.23 -11.23
CA VAL A 252 2.59 17.37 -11.43
C VAL A 252 2.44 16.09 -10.64
N ASP A 253 2.45 14.94 -11.31
CA ASP A 253 2.64 13.61 -10.70
C ASP A 253 4.14 13.38 -10.55
N VAL A 254 4.62 13.28 -9.31
CA VAL A 254 6.01 13.00 -8.98
C VAL A 254 6.10 11.60 -8.37
N ARG A 255 7.02 10.80 -8.90
CA ARG A 255 7.31 9.43 -8.45
C ARG A 255 8.70 9.38 -7.80
N PRO A 256 8.78 9.55 -6.49
CA PRO A 256 10.01 9.48 -5.71
C PRO A 256 10.73 8.13 -5.83
N ASN A 257 11.97 8.10 -5.42
CA ASN A 257 12.71 6.89 -5.14
C ASN A 257 13.13 6.86 -3.66
N ASP A 258 13.66 5.75 -3.20
CA ASP A 258 14.08 5.49 -1.81
C ASP A 258 15.34 6.27 -1.36
N CYS A 259 15.91 7.13 -2.23
CA CYS A 259 17.05 7.97 -1.92
C CYS A 259 16.67 9.37 -1.45
N TYR A 260 15.38 9.75 -1.54
CA TYR A 260 14.86 11.06 -1.15
C TYR A 260 13.57 10.91 -0.33
N THR A 261 13.39 11.81 0.62
CA THR A 261 12.08 12.04 1.21
C THR A 261 11.23 12.92 0.29
N ASN A 262 9.91 12.83 0.42
CA ASN A 262 9.00 13.68 -0.33
C ASN A 262 9.26 15.16 -0.06
N ALA A 263 9.58 15.54 1.18
CA ALA A 263 9.91 16.91 1.56
C ALA A 263 11.17 17.44 0.85
N GLU A 264 12.23 16.62 0.75
CA GLU A 264 13.46 17.00 0.01
C GLU A 264 13.15 17.28 -1.47
N ILE A 265 12.36 16.43 -2.11
CA ILE A 265 11.98 16.60 -3.52
C ILE A 265 11.19 17.89 -3.73
N VAL A 266 10.19 18.15 -2.88
CA VAL A 266 9.35 19.35 -2.98
C VAL A 266 10.19 20.61 -2.77
N ASN A 267 11.13 20.61 -1.83
CA ASN A 267 12.02 21.76 -1.61
C ASN A 267 12.91 22.02 -2.84
N ILE A 268 13.48 20.99 -3.46
CA ILE A 268 14.26 21.14 -4.69
C ILE A 268 13.39 21.75 -5.80
N ILE A 269 12.15 21.32 -5.97
CA ILE A 269 11.23 21.84 -6.98
C ILE A 269 10.89 23.32 -6.69
N ARG A 270 10.62 23.68 -5.42
CA ARG A 270 10.33 25.05 -5.00
C ARG A 270 11.47 26.03 -5.28
N GLU A 271 12.71 25.59 -5.15
CA GLU A 271 13.89 26.41 -5.42
C GLU A 271 14.05 26.81 -6.89
N HIS A 272 13.42 26.07 -7.81
CA HIS A 272 13.62 26.24 -9.25
C HIS A 272 12.40 26.78 -10.01
N ILE A 273 11.23 26.78 -9.39
CA ILE A 273 9.98 27.22 -10.03
C ILE A 273 9.59 28.61 -9.47
N ASP A 274 9.47 29.60 -10.37
CA ASP A 274 8.88 30.91 -10.06
C ASP A 274 7.35 30.80 -9.97
N GLY A 275 6.86 30.29 -8.82
CA GLY A 275 5.45 30.04 -8.58
C GLY A 275 5.18 29.44 -7.20
N GLN A 276 3.91 29.26 -6.91
CA GLN A 276 3.45 28.56 -5.71
C GLN A 276 3.45 27.05 -6.00
N VAL A 277 4.14 26.26 -5.18
CA VAL A 277 4.24 24.80 -5.31
C VAL A 277 3.67 24.17 -4.05
N GLU A 278 2.47 23.63 -4.15
CA GLU A 278 1.75 23.06 -3.01
C GLU A 278 1.57 21.54 -3.18
N PRO A 279 2.20 20.72 -2.32
CA PRO A 279 1.96 19.29 -2.30
C PRO A 279 0.59 19.00 -1.67
N ARG A 280 -0.20 18.13 -2.31
CA ARG A 280 -1.45 17.64 -1.70
C ARG A 280 -1.19 16.81 -0.46
N SER A 281 -0.05 16.07 -0.44
CA SER A 281 0.40 15.25 0.68
C SER A 281 1.91 15.04 0.61
N LEU A 282 2.56 14.85 1.77
CA LEU A 282 3.98 14.52 1.89
C LEU A 282 4.23 13.14 2.56
N HIS A 283 3.19 12.47 3.04
CA HIS A 283 3.35 11.25 3.84
C HIS A 283 3.53 9.97 3.02
N LEU A 284 3.27 9.99 1.71
CA LEU A 284 3.39 8.84 0.83
C LEU A 284 4.83 8.67 0.32
N ASN A 285 5.76 8.35 1.22
CA ASN A 285 7.16 8.20 0.87
C ASN A 285 7.41 6.85 0.16
N SER A 286 8.52 6.76 -0.58
CA SER A 286 9.01 5.47 -1.06
C SER A 286 9.40 4.59 0.11
N SER A 287 9.01 3.32 0.06
CA SER A 287 9.41 2.31 1.03
C SER A 287 10.59 1.47 0.52
N GLY A 288 11.31 0.85 1.43
CA GLY A 288 12.38 -0.06 1.07
C GLY A 288 13.01 -0.74 2.27
N ILE A 289 13.51 -1.96 2.05
CA ILE A 289 14.19 -2.75 3.06
C ILE A 289 15.60 -3.14 2.58
N ALA A 290 16.55 -3.24 3.52
CA ALA A 290 17.93 -3.59 3.20
C ALA A 290 18.05 -5.03 2.64
N ASN A 291 18.92 -5.25 1.64
CA ASN A 291 19.15 -6.58 1.06
C ASN A 291 19.63 -7.64 2.05
N HIS A 292 20.27 -7.20 3.14
CA HIS A 292 20.77 -8.08 4.19
C HIS A 292 19.78 -8.28 5.35
N HIS A 293 18.57 -7.72 5.27
CA HIS A 293 17.55 -7.94 6.28
C HIS A 293 17.14 -9.42 6.31
N PRO A 294 16.95 -10.04 7.49
CA PRO A 294 16.68 -11.48 7.60
C PRO A 294 15.50 -11.97 6.78
N VAL A 295 14.40 -11.20 6.69
CA VAL A 295 13.25 -11.59 5.84
C VAL A 295 13.63 -11.69 4.36
N VAL A 296 14.51 -10.79 3.87
CA VAL A 296 14.99 -10.80 2.47
C VAL A 296 15.93 -11.96 2.21
N LEU A 297 16.79 -12.28 3.18
CA LEU A 297 17.69 -13.43 3.09
C LEU A 297 16.92 -14.74 3.12
N LYS A 298 15.94 -14.87 4.03
CA LYS A 298 15.08 -16.05 4.13
C LYS A 298 14.23 -16.27 2.88
N ALA A 299 13.66 -15.20 2.30
CA ALA A 299 12.96 -15.28 1.02
C ALA A 299 13.88 -15.81 -0.10
N LYS A 300 15.13 -15.35 -0.14
CA LYS A 300 16.13 -15.85 -1.09
C LYS A 300 16.42 -17.34 -0.89
N GLU A 301 16.57 -17.80 0.35
CA GLU A 301 16.79 -19.22 0.69
C GLU A 301 15.61 -20.09 0.26
N LEU A 302 14.39 -19.58 0.37
CA LEU A 302 13.17 -20.24 -0.07
C LEU A 302 12.94 -20.17 -1.59
N GLY A 303 13.81 -19.48 -2.35
CA GLY A 303 13.67 -19.31 -3.79
C GLY A 303 12.57 -18.31 -4.18
N VAL A 304 12.10 -17.47 -3.26
CA VAL A 304 11.10 -16.41 -3.54
C VAL A 304 11.76 -15.29 -4.34
N SER A 305 11.14 -14.94 -5.47
CA SER A 305 11.57 -13.81 -6.31
C SER A 305 11.48 -12.49 -5.54
N ARG A 306 12.45 -11.60 -5.79
CA ARG A 306 12.48 -10.26 -5.20
C ARG A 306 12.24 -9.22 -6.29
N VAL A 307 11.28 -8.34 -6.06
CA VAL A 307 10.85 -7.34 -7.03
C VAL A 307 10.85 -5.93 -6.43
N SER A 308 10.80 -4.94 -7.31
CA SER A 308 10.49 -3.55 -6.95
C SER A 308 9.06 -3.26 -7.42
N SER A 309 8.18 -2.90 -6.51
CA SER A 309 6.79 -2.61 -6.83
C SER A 309 6.66 -1.25 -7.52
N LYS A 310 5.82 -1.20 -8.55
CA LYS A 310 5.42 0.05 -9.22
C LYS A 310 4.18 0.67 -8.60
N THR A 311 3.40 -0.14 -7.88
CA THR A 311 2.21 0.28 -7.13
C THR A 311 2.57 0.59 -5.69
N MET A 312 1.90 1.56 -5.12
CA MET A 312 2.00 1.96 -3.73
C MET A 312 1.09 1.06 -2.89
N SER A 313 1.35 0.97 -1.61
CA SER A 313 0.54 0.28 -0.61
C SER A 313 0.64 0.99 0.74
N ASP A 314 0.03 0.43 1.77
CA ASP A 314 0.14 0.90 3.16
C ASP A 314 1.59 1.08 3.64
N GLN A 315 2.57 0.42 2.99
CA GLN A 315 3.99 0.63 3.29
C GLN A 315 4.42 2.10 3.18
N ALA A 316 3.81 2.87 2.26
CA ALA A 316 4.13 4.29 2.07
C ALA A 316 3.85 5.14 3.31
N GLN A 317 2.99 4.66 4.20
CA GLN A 317 2.56 5.33 5.43
C GLN A 317 3.24 4.77 6.69
N MET A 318 4.10 3.75 6.54
CA MET A 318 4.82 3.09 7.63
C MET A 318 6.22 3.67 7.82
N PRO A 319 6.58 4.17 9.01
CA PRO A 319 7.91 4.74 9.26
C PRO A 319 8.99 3.69 9.55
N PHE A 320 8.66 2.41 9.60
CA PHE A 320 9.51 1.28 9.95
C PHE A 320 9.76 0.34 8.76
N PRO A 321 10.75 -0.57 8.84
CA PRO A 321 11.04 -1.53 7.78
C PRO A 321 9.83 -2.37 7.41
N SER A 322 9.57 -2.50 6.12
CA SER A 322 8.43 -3.25 5.61
C SER A 322 8.76 -3.97 4.30
N VAL A 323 8.03 -5.03 4.03
CA VAL A 323 8.00 -5.76 2.76
C VAL A 323 6.56 -5.99 2.34
N LYS A 324 6.34 -6.12 1.03
CA LYS A 324 5.03 -6.41 0.46
C LYS A 324 5.06 -7.77 -0.23
N ILE A 325 4.12 -8.64 0.11
CA ILE A 325 4.01 -9.99 -0.45
C ILE A 325 2.60 -10.52 -0.22
N GLY A 326 2.07 -11.31 -1.16
CA GLY A 326 0.80 -12.02 -0.95
C GLY A 326 0.32 -12.79 -2.17
N PRO A 327 -0.68 -13.66 -1.98
CA PRO A 327 -1.34 -14.38 -3.06
C PRO A 327 -2.11 -13.41 -3.97
N GLY A 328 -2.40 -13.85 -5.19
CA GLY A 328 -3.05 -13.02 -6.19
C GLY A 328 -2.08 -12.29 -7.10
N ASP A 329 -2.61 -11.65 -8.13
CA ASP A 329 -1.84 -10.95 -9.16
C ASP A 329 -2.33 -9.52 -9.31
N THR A 330 -1.43 -8.55 -9.22
CA THR A 330 -1.74 -7.11 -9.32
C THR A 330 -2.45 -6.72 -10.64
N HIS A 331 -2.32 -7.53 -11.71
CA HIS A 331 -3.02 -7.28 -12.97
C HIS A 331 -4.53 -7.56 -12.91
N ARG A 332 -5.01 -8.21 -11.85
CA ARG A 332 -6.44 -8.46 -11.60
C ARG A 332 -7.08 -7.36 -10.76
N SER A 333 -6.26 -6.52 -10.12
CA SER A 333 -6.73 -5.41 -9.28
C SER A 333 -7.43 -4.35 -10.13
N HIS A 334 -8.51 -3.79 -9.60
CA HIS A 334 -9.30 -2.71 -10.21
C HIS A 334 -9.88 -3.06 -11.59
N THR A 335 -10.06 -4.34 -11.88
CA THR A 335 -10.64 -4.84 -13.14
C THR A 335 -12.02 -5.45 -12.91
N PRO A 336 -12.92 -5.44 -13.92
CA PRO A 336 -14.16 -6.18 -13.81
C PRO A 336 -13.88 -7.70 -13.75
N ASN A 337 -14.77 -8.41 -13.05
CA ASN A 337 -14.64 -9.86 -12.83
C ASN A 337 -13.33 -10.23 -12.08
N GLU A 338 -12.92 -9.39 -11.14
CA GLU A 338 -11.82 -9.67 -10.24
C GLU A 338 -11.98 -11.04 -9.59
N PHE A 339 -10.87 -11.78 -9.47
CA PHE A 339 -10.87 -13.11 -8.91
C PHE A 339 -9.52 -13.49 -8.28
N ILE A 340 -9.57 -14.46 -7.37
CA ILE A 340 -8.42 -15.20 -6.86
C ILE A 340 -8.55 -16.69 -7.24
N TYR A 341 -7.47 -17.36 -7.61
CA TYR A 341 -7.50 -18.81 -7.70
C TYR A 341 -7.49 -19.43 -6.31
N ILE A 342 -8.30 -20.46 -6.09
CA ILE A 342 -8.40 -21.14 -4.78
C ILE A 342 -7.05 -21.72 -4.34
N TYR A 343 -6.25 -22.25 -5.28
CA TYR A 343 -4.91 -22.74 -4.98
C TYR A 343 -3.92 -21.65 -4.55
N GLU A 344 -4.14 -20.37 -4.94
CA GLU A 344 -3.29 -19.26 -4.53
C GLU A 344 -3.46 -18.94 -3.04
N ILE A 345 -4.67 -19.14 -2.48
CA ILE A 345 -4.93 -18.98 -1.05
C ILE A 345 -4.13 -20.03 -0.26
N LEU A 346 -4.20 -21.30 -0.66
CA LEU A 346 -3.40 -22.36 -0.05
C LEU A 346 -1.91 -22.09 -0.18
N GLY A 347 -1.46 -21.70 -1.37
CA GLY A 347 -0.06 -21.33 -1.63
C GLY A 347 0.40 -20.13 -0.81
N GLY A 348 -0.47 -19.13 -0.63
CA GLY A 348 -0.21 -17.95 0.22
C GLY A 348 -0.02 -18.31 1.69
N LEU A 349 -0.93 -19.13 2.26
CA LEU A 349 -0.81 -19.60 3.64
C LEU A 349 0.51 -20.36 3.86
N MET A 350 0.81 -21.32 3.00
CA MET A 350 2.06 -22.11 3.11
C MET A 350 3.31 -21.22 2.91
N GLY A 351 3.27 -20.29 1.96
CA GLY A 351 4.37 -19.37 1.68
C GLY A 351 4.65 -18.42 2.85
N TYR A 352 3.62 -17.83 3.43
CA TYR A 352 3.77 -17.02 4.63
C TYR A 352 4.29 -17.83 5.82
N ALA A 353 3.77 -19.04 6.05
CA ALA A 353 4.25 -19.91 7.12
C ALA A 353 5.74 -20.22 6.98
N GLN A 354 6.20 -20.55 5.77
CA GLN A 354 7.62 -20.81 5.50
C GLN A 354 8.49 -19.54 5.69
N LEU A 355 8.00 -18.40 5.26
CA LEU A 355 8.73 -17.13 5.34
C LEU A 355 8.85 -16.63 6.79
N LEU A 356 7.79 -16.74 7.59
CA LEU A 356 7.68 -16.04 8.87
C LEU A 356 8.00 -16.90 10.07
N ASN A 357 7.75 -18.22 10.03
CA ASN A 357 8.01 -19.10 11.17
C ASN A 357 9.50 -19.14 11.53
N GLY A 358 9.84 -18.79 12.78
CA GLY A 358 11.21 -18.73 13.26
C GLY A 358 12.09 -17.68 12.56
N LEU A 359 11.47 -16.61 12.06
CA LEU A 359 12.21 -15.46 11.51
C LEU A 359 12.91 -14.71 12.66
N GLU A 360 14.17 -14.38 12.48
CA GLU A 360 14.89 -13.48 13.38
C GLU A 360 14.65 -12.03 12.92
N ILE A 361 14.09 -11.19 13.80
CA ILE A 361 13.79 -9.79 13.49
C ILE A 361 14.76 -8.90 14.27
N PRO A 362 15.57 -8.09 13.59
CA PRO A 362 16.43 -7.12 14.26
C PRO A 362 15.59 -5.94 14.79
N TYR A 363 15.98 -5.39 15.94
CA TYR A 363 15.37 -4.17 16.45
C TYR A 363 15.58 -3.02 15.47
N TRP A 364 14.51 -2.30 15.22
CA TRP A 364 14.56 -1.09 14.43
C TRP A 364 14.64 0.15 15.32
N SER A 365 15.50 1.08 14.96
CA SER A 365 15.60 2.40 15.57
C SER A 365 15.41 3.47 14.49
N PRO A 366 14.52 4.44 14.68
CA PRO A 366 14.43 5.58 13.76
C PRO A 366 15.79 6.28 13.65
N ARG A 367 16.22 6.62 12.44
CA ARG A 367 17.44 7.38 12.18
C ARG A 367 17.25 8.86 12.46
#